data_a3751d85df9985b70726e55306c3a92c
#
_entry.id   a3751d85df9985b70726e55306c3a92c
#
_cell.length_a   1.000
_cell.length_b   1.000
_cell.length_c   1.000
_cell.angle_alpha   90.00
_cell.angle_beta   90.00
_cell.angle_gamma   90.00
#
_symmetry.space_group_name_H-M   'P 1'
#
loop_
_entity.id
_entity.type
_entity.pdbx_description
1 polymer ?
#
loop_
_entity_poly.entity_id
_entity_poly.type
_entity_poly.pdbx_seq_one_letter_code
_entity_poly.pdbx_strand_id
1 'polypeptide(L)'
;MYGDGPSQIVEHDYGEFNGPEAGQSIEIARLAREIQSLDYKTGPAVICEAWDQDPRFHSTDPETLSPVRIGAQLELLLEQGQLGDSTLHFQSRSLAFSTATDDRLHKWGLWVAGSTHIRAALRHAITALRRARENPDFIKELWPYN
;
A
#
# COMPACT_ATOMS: atom_id res chain seq x y z
N MET A 1 -6.96 22.29 -2.58
CA MET A 1 -7.16 21.23 -3.58
C MET A 1 -5.88 20.95 -4.33
N TYR A 2 -5.64 19.72 -4.68
CA TYR A 2 -4.35 19.26 -5.20
C TYR A 2 -4.32 19.18 -6.74
N GLY A 3 -5.13 19.94 -7.47
CA GLY A 3 -5.19 19.84 -8.93
C GLY A 3 -5.70 18.48 -9.40
N ASP A 4 -4.88 17.73 -10.11
CA ASP A 4 -5.19 16.37 -10.57
C ASP A 4 -4.86 15.27 -9.54
N GLY A 5 -4.54 15.67 -8.32
CA GLY A 5 -4.25 14.78 -7.22
C GLY A 5 -5.48 14.15 -6.57
N PRO A 6 -5.28 13.34 -5.53
CA PRO A 6 -6.38 12.74 -4.80
C PRO A 6 -7.20 13.81 -4.08
N SER A 7 -8.49 13.87 -4.40
CA SER A 7 -9.37 14.97 -3.97
C SER A 7 -9.97 14.80 -2.58
N GLN A 8 -9.79 13.68 -1.91
CA GLN A 8 -10.47 13.38 -0.65
C GLN A 8 -9.58 12.66 0.36
N ILE A 9 -8.34 13.12 0.51
CA ILE A 9 -7.54 12.68 1.65
C ILE A 9 -7.99 13.51 2.86
N VAL A 10 -8.74 12.89 3.75
CA VAL A 10 -9.22 13.52 4.99
C VAL A 10 -8.12 13.54 6.03
N GLU A 11 -7.39 12.44 6.13
CA GLU A 11 -6.32 12.27 7.10
C GLU A 11 -5.30 11.27 6.55
N HIS A 12 -4.04 11.48 6.84
CA HIS A 12 -3.00 10.51 6.53
C HIS A 12 -1.95 10.48 7.64
N ASP A 13 -1.33 9.31 7.80
CA ASP A 13 -0.23 9.11 8.71
C ASP A 13 0.76 8.16 8.05
N TYR A 14 1.99 8.11 8.56
CA TYR A 14 3.01 7.25 8.01
C TYR A 14 4.00 6.80 9.09
N GLY A 15 4.68 5.70 8.81
CA GLY A 15 5.72 5.16 9.65
C GLY A 15 6.45 4.03 8.96
N GLU A 16 7.47 3.51 9.61
CA GLU A 16 8.20 2.35 9.15
C GLU A 16 8.23 1.28 10.25
N PHE A 17 8.05 0.03 9.84
CA PHE A 17 8.28 -1.11 10.71
C PHE A 17 9.73 -1.59 10.53
N ASN A 18 10.40 -1.84 11.62
CA ASN A 18 11.77 -2.33 11.64
C ASN A 18 11.83 -3.74 12.23
N GLY A 19 12.96 -4.41 12.04
CA GLY A 19 13.18 -5.74 12.58
C GLY A 19 12.97 -6.86 11.55
N PRO A 20 12.84 -8.10 12.01
CA PRO A 20 12.65 -9.26 11.12
C PRO A 20 11.38 -9.14 10.27
N GLU A 21 11.43 -9.64 9.03
CA GLU A 21 10.32 -9.56 8.08
C GLU A 21 9.02 -10.16 8.62
N ALA A 22 9.10 -11.30 9.28
CA ALA A 22 7.92 -11.93 9.89
C ALA A 22 7.28 -11.02 10.95
N GLY A 23 8.09 -10.34 11.77
CA GLY A 23 7.62 -9.37 12.74
C GLY A 23 6.97 -8.16 12.06
N GLN A 24 7.54 -7.68 10.97
CA GLN A 24 6.96 -6.57 10.19
C GLN A 24 5.59 -6.96 9.62
N SER A 25 5.46 -8.15 9.07
CA SER A 25 4.19 -8.65 8.52
C SER A 25 3.10 -8.77 9.61
N ILE A 26 3.46 -9.25 10.79
CA ILE A 26 2.56 -9.34 11.94
C ILE A 26 2.11 -7.94 12.39
N GLU A 27 3.01 -6.96 12.42
CA GLU A 27 2.69 -5.59 12.78
C GLU A 27 1.77 -4.92 11.75
N ILE A 28 1.96 -5.17 10.46
CA ILE A 28 1.06 -4.69 9.41
C ILE A 28 -0.35 -5.28 9.62
N ALA A 29 -0.44 -6.58 9.90
CA ALA A 29 -1.72 -7.24 10.15
C ALA A 29 -2.40 -6.66 11.41
N ARG A 30 -1.64 -6.41 12.47
CA ARG A 30 -2.15 -5.77 13.68
C ARG A 30 -2.69 -4.38 13.40
N LEU A 31 -1.95 -3.58 12.62
CA LEU A 31 -2.37 -2.24 12.22
C LEU A 31 -3.66 -2.28 11.41
N ALA A 32 -3.80 -3.23 10.48
CA ALA A 32 -5.02 -3.39 9.69
C ALA A 32 -6.25 -3.66 10.59
N ARG A 33 -6.11 -4.55 11.57
CA ARG A 33 -7.18 -4.82 12.54
C ARG A 33 -7.49 -3.60 13.42
N GLU A 34 -6.46 -2.87 13.82
CA GLU A 34 -6.61 -1.66 14.63
C GLU A 34 -7.37 -0.57 13.85
N ILE A 35 -7.04 -0.37 12.58
CA ILE A 35 -7.75 0.58 11.72
C ILE A 35 -9.23 0.18 11.59
N GLN A 36 -9.52 -1.09 11.38
CA GLN A 36 -10.90 -1.57 11.32
C GLN A 36 -11.67 -1.29 12.60
N SER A 37 -11.02 -1.34 13.77
CA SER A 37 -11.64 -1.09 15.06
C SER A 37 -12.00 0.38 15.31
N LEU A 38 -11.51 1.31 14.50
CA LEU A 38 -11.72 2.75 14.63
C LEU A 38 -13.04 3.23 14.00
N ASP A 39 -14.15 2.56 14.23
CA ASP A 39 -15.48 2.90 13.70
C ASP A 39 -15.65 2.71 12.17
N TYR A 40 -14.76 1.97 11.53
CA TYR A 40 -14.93 1.61 10.13
C TYR A 40 -15.71 0.30 10.01
N LYS A 41 -16.81 0.35 9.28
CA LYS A 41 -17.67 -0.84 9.06
C LYS A 41 -16.98 -1.91 8.21
N THR A 42 -15.97 -1.50 7.45
CA THR A 42 -15.22 -2.39 6.57
C THR A 42 -13.74 -2.33 6.93
N GLY A 43 -13.02 -3.42 6.70
CA GLY A 43 -11.58 -3.43 6.86
C GLY A 43 -10.88 -2.57 5.83
N PRO A 44 -9.65 -2.12 6.11
CA PRO A 44 -8.88 -1.34 5.15
C PRO A 44 -8.49 -2.16 3.92
N ALA A 45 -8.28 -1.48 2.80
CA ALA A 45 -7.61 -2.05 1.66
C ALA A 45 -6.09 -1.94 1.88
N VAL A 46 -5.39 -3.06 1.86
CA VAL A 46 -3.94 -3.12 2.00
C VAL A 46 -3.33 -3.21 0.62
N ILE A 47 -2.54 -2.22 0.27
CA ILE A 47 -1.90 -2.13 -1.06
C ILE A 47 -0.42 -2.42 -0.90
N CYS A 48 0.04 -3.47 -1.55
CA CYS A 48 1.44 -3.87 -1.55
C CYS A 48 2.06 -3.67 -2.93
N GLU A 49 3.36 -3.40 -2.95
CA GLU A 49 4.09 -3.36 -4.20
C GLU A 49 4.18 -4.76 -4.78
N ALA A 50 3.72 -4.91 -6.03
CA ALA A 50 3.89 -6.16 -6.78
C ALA A 50 5.35 -6.31 -7.19
N TRP A 51 5.85 -7.53 -7.08
CA TRP A 51 7.18 -7.84 -7.55
C TRP A 51 7.14 -8.12 -9.05
N ASP A 52 7.80 -7.23 -9.80
CA ASP A 52 8.00 -7.43 -11.25
C ASP A 52 9.32 -8.16 -11.46
N GLN A 53 9.21 -9.41 -11.88
CA GLN A 53 10.38 -10.16 -12.30
C GLN A 53 10.77 -9.74 -13.71
N ASP A 54 11.58 -8.72 -13.82
CA ASP A 54 12.25 -8.43 -15.09
C ASP A 54 13.46 -9.37 -15.23
N PRO A 55 13.49 -10.24 -16.25
CA PRO A 55 14.63 -11.17 -16.44
C PRO A 55 15.97 -10.49 -16.57
N ARG A 56 16.00 -9.20 -16.90
CA ARG A 56 17.22 -8.39 -17.01
C ARG A 56 17.81 -8.00 -15.65
N PHE A 57 17.01 -8.06 -14.61
CA PHE A 57 17.39 -7.63 -13.27
C PHE A 57 17.18 -8.76 -12.26
N HIS A 58 17.98 -9.82 -12.39
CA HIS A 58 18.00 -10.87 -11.38
C HIS A 58 18.78 -10.37 -10.17
N SER A 59 18.08 -10.04 -9.10
CA SER A 59 18.72 -9.81 -7.83
C SER A 59 18.40 -10.94 -6.86
N THR A 60 19.43 -11.47 -6.24
CA THR A 60 19.31 -12.38 -5.09
C THR A 60 19.51 -11.61 -3.78
N ASP A 61 19.57 -10.28 -3.85
CA ASP A 61 19.75 -9.42 -2.69
C ASP A 61 18.53 -9.56 -1.76
N PRO A 62 18.75 -9.88 -0.48
CA PRO A 62 17.68 -9.99 0.52
C PRO A 62 16.80 -8.74 0.60
N GLU A 63 17.36 -7.55 0.44
CA GLU A 63 16.60 -6.29 0.47
C GLU A 63 15.63 -6.17 -0.71
N THR A 64 16.04 -6.62 -1.90
CA THR A 64 15.19 -6.62 -3.09
C THR A 64 14.07 -7.66 -3.00
N LEU A 65 14.31 -8.78 -2.31
CA LEU A 65 13.35 -9.86 -2.13
C LEU A 65 12.41 -9.65 -0.94
N SER A 66 12.73 -8.71 -0.05
CA SER A 66 11.94 -8.45 1.16
C SER A 66 10.47 -8.11 0.86
N PRO A 67 10.13 -7.24 -0.10
CA PRO A 67 8.72 -6.97 -0.43
C PRO A 67 7.95 -8.22 -0.87
N VAL A 68 8.59 -9.13 -1.61
CA VAL A 68 7.98 -10.39 -2.04
C VAL A 68 7.66 -11.27 -0.85
N ARG A 69 8.61 -11.40 0.08
CA ARG A 69 8.42 -12.22 1.29
C ARG A 69 7.34 -11.65 2.19
N ILE A 70 7.34 -10.34 2.42
CA ILE A 70 6.31 -9.66 3.21
C ILE A 70 4.95 -9.83 2.54
N GLY A 71 4.85 -9.66 1.23
CA GLY A 71 3.60 -9.88 0.49
C GLY A 71 3.06 -11.30 0.65
N ALA A 72 3.93 -12.31 0.52
CA ALA A 72 3.54 -13.71 0.70
C ALA A 72 3.10 -14.01 2.15
N GLN A 73 3.77 -13.42 3.14
CA GLN A 73 3.39 -13.55 4.55
C GLN A 73 2.03 -12.89 4.82
N LEU A 74 1.75 -11.76 4.20
CA LEU A 74 0.45 -11.10 4.32
C LEU A 74 -0.66 -11.92 3.67
N GLU A 75 -0.41 -12.57 2.54
CA GLU A 75 -1.36 -13.51 1.93
C GLU A 75 -1.70 -14.65 2.90
N LEU A 76 -0.70 -15.22 3.54
CA LEU A 76 -0.90 -16.28 4.53
C LEU A 76 -1.70 -15.77 5.74
N LEU A 77 -1.36 -14.60 6.25
CA LEU A 77 -2.07 -14.01 7.38
C LEU A 77 -3.52 -13.68 7.02
N LEU A 78 -3.77 -13.25 5.79
CA LEU A 78 -5.13 -13.03 5.28
C LEU A 78 -5.94 -14.32 5.28
N GLU A 79 -5.39 -15.40 4.78
CA GLU A 79 -6.01 -16.74 4.78
C GLU A 79 -6.31 -17.23 6.20
N GLN A 80 -5.49 -16.88 7.15
CA GLN A 80 -5.67 -17.22 8.56
C GLN A 80 -6.63 -16.28 9.31
N GLY A 81 -7.25 -15.32 8.63
CA GLY A 81 -8.15 -14.35 9.25
C GLY A 81 -7.46 -13.29 10.11
N GLN A 82 -6.15 -13.13 10.00
CA GLN A 82 -5.37 -12.22 10.84
C GLN A 82 -5.41 -10.77 10.38
N LEU A 83 -5.98 -10.48 9.22
CA LEU A 83 -6.17 -9.12 8.71
C LEU A 83 -7.60 -8.58 8.93
N GLY A 84 -8.45 -9.27 9.69
CA GLY A 84 -9.86 -8.89 9.85
C GLY A 84 -10.58 -8.94 8.49
N ASP A 85 -11.40 -7.93 8.21
CA ASP A 85 -12.12 -7.81 6.93
C ASP A 85 -11.34 -7.03 5.87
N SER A 86 -10.03 -6.90 6.05
CA SER A 86 -9.15 -6.23 5.07
C SER A 86 -9.10 -6.99 3.75
N THR A 87 -8.88 -6.26 2.67
CA THR A 87 -8.50 -6.83 1.38
C THR A 87 -7.03 -6.58 1.11
N LEU A 88 -6.40 -7.44 0.33
CA LEU A 88 -4.98 -7.35 -0.01
C LEU A 88 -4.83 -7.26 -1.52
N HIS A 89 -4.09 -6.25 -1.98
CA HIS A 89 -3.89 -5.97 -3.39
C HIS A 89 -2.42 -5.75 -3.69
N PHE A 90 -1.98 -6.20 -4.85
CA PHE A 90 -0.62 -5.98 -5.34
C PHE A 90 -0.66 -5.03 -6.53
N GLN A 91 0.21 -4.02 -6.50
CA GLN A 91 0.24 -2.96 -7.50
C GLN A 91 1.66 -2.76 -7.99
N SER A 92 1.84 -2.59 -9.30
CA SER A 92 3.17 -2.46 -9.87
C SER A 92 3.87 -1.17 -9.43
N ARG A 93 5.17 -1.27 -9.21
CA ARG A 93 6.02 -0.12 -8.90
C ARG A 93 5.97 0.93 -10.01
N SER A 94 6.04 0.51 -11.26
CA SER A 94 6.03 1.44 -12.40
C SER A 94 4.73 2.24 -12.47
N LEU A 95 3.57 1.62 -12.20
CA LEU A 95 2.30 2.32 -12.16
C LEU A 95 2.29 3.38 -11.03
N ALA A 96 2.73 3.02 -9.83
CA ALA A 96 2.76 3.93 -8.70
C ALA A 96 3.68 5.12 -8.94
N PHE A 97 4.88 4.89 -9.48
CA PHE A 97 5.87 5.94 -9.72
C PHE A 97 5.53 6.81 -10.92
N SER A 98 4.84 6.31 -11.93
CA SER A 98 4.36 7.12 -13.05
C SER A 98 3.13 7.94 -12.70
N THR A 99 2.31 7.48 -11.79
CA THR A 99 1.11 8.19 -11.33
C THR A 99 1.45 9.26 -10.30
N ALA A 100 2.22 8.92 -9.29
CA ALA A 100 2.62 9.83 -8.21
C ALA A 100 4.13 10.13 -8.33
N THR A 101 4.49 10.98 -9.29
CA THR A 101 5.87 11.41 -9.51
C THR A 101 6.37 12.30 -8.39
N ASP A 102 7.68 12.49 -8.29
CA ASP A 102 8.28 13.41 -7.32
C ASP A 102 7.69 14.81 -7.42
N ASP A 103 7.58 15.34 -8.65
CA ASP A 103 7.02 16.67 -8.89
C ASP A 103 5.55 16.76 -8.42
N ARG A 104 4.77 15.73 -8.68
CA ARG A 104 3.37 15.69 -8.22
C ARG A 104 3.26 15.60 -6.71
N LEU A 105 4.11 14.80 -6.04
CA LEU A 105 4.12 14.75 -4.58
C LEU A 105 4.44 16.11 -3.97
N HIS A 106 5.41 16.82 -4.51
CA HIS A 106 5.70 18.19 -4.08
C HIS A 106 4.54 19.14 -4.33
N LYS A 107 3.97 19.09 -5.53
CA LYS A 107 2.83 19.95 -5.92
C LYS A 107 1.61 19.71 -5.04
N TRP A 108 1.36 18.48 -4.64
CA TRP A 108 0.22 18.12 -3.78
C TRP A 108 0.47 18.36 -2.30
N GLY A 109 1.68 18.77 -1.91
CA GLY A 109 2.04 18.93 -0.51
C GLY A 109 2.19 17.62 0.25
N LEU A 110 2.49 16.54 -0.45
CA LEU A 110 2.59 15.19 0.12
C LEU A 110 4.02 14.63 0.10
N TRP A 111 5.01 15.48 -0.14
CA TRP A 111 6.39 15.05 -0.09
C TRP A 111 6.83 14.77 1.34
N VAL A 112 7.35 13.56 1.58
CA VAL A 112 7.95 13.16 2.85
C VAL A 112 9.45 13.05 2.64
N ALA A 113 10.21 13.90 3.32
CA ALA A 113 11.67 13.88 3.25
C ALA A 113 12.23 12.68 4.04
N GLY A 114 13.39 12.20 3.62
CA GLY A 114 14.22 11.26 4.37
C GLY A 114 13.99 9.79 4.08
N SER A 115 12.77 9.33 3.83
CA SER A 115 12.50 7.91 3.60
C SER A 115 11.94 7.64 2.21
N THR A 116 12.68 6.86 1.43
CA THR A 116 12.20 6.36 0.14
C THR A 116 11.09 5.33 0.29
N HIS A 117 11.11 4.54 1.37
CA HIS A 117 10.09 3.52 1.65
C HIS A 117 8.74 4.15 2.00
N ILE A 118 8.73 5.19 2.81
CA ILE A 118 7.51 5.94 3.13
C ILE A 118 6.94 6.58 1.86
N ARG A 119 7.78 7.21 1.02
CA ARG A 119 7.32 7.78 -0.25
C ARG A 119 6.78 6.72 -1.19
N ALA A 120 7.42 5.55 -1.28
CA ALA A 120 6.91 4.44 -2.09
C ALA A 120 5.53 3.98 -1.63
N ALA A 121 5.33 3.80 -0.33
CA ALA A 121 4.04 3.43 0.23
C ALA A 121 2.97 4.48 -0.07
N LEU A 122 3.31 5.76 0.06
CA LEU A 122 2.40 6.86 -0.25
C LEU A 122 2.02 6.88 -1.73
N ARG A 123 2.97 6.67 -2.64
CA ARG A 123 2.70 6.57 -4.08
C ARG A 123 1.71 5.45 -4.40
N HIS A 124 1.86 4.30 -3.76
CA HIS A 124 0.93 3.18 -3.92
C HIS A 124 -0.47 3.51 -3.41
N ALA A 125 -0.58 4.15 -2.25
CA ALA A 125 -1.86 4.57 -1.70
C ALA A 125 -2.57 5.57 -2.60
N ILE A 126 -1.88 6.60 -3.07
CA ILE A 126 -2.42 7.62 -3.98
C ILE A 126 -2.88 6.98 -5.30
N THR A 127 -2.07 6.11 -5.86
CA THR A 127 -2.38 5.42 -7.12
C THR A 127 -3.63 4.55 -6.98
N ALA A 128 -3.77 3.81 -5.88
CA ALA A 128 -4.96 3.01 -5.61
C ALA A 128 -6.22 3.88 -5.47
N LEU A 129 -6.13 5.01 -4.76
CA LEU A 129 -7.24 5.95 -4.64
C LEU A 129 -7.64 6.53 -5.99
N ARG A 130 -6.68 6.87 -6.82
CA ARG A 130 -6.92 7.39 -8.16
C ARG A 130 -7.58 6.35 -9.07
N ARG A 131 -7.10 5.12 -9.04
CA ARG A 131 -7.72 3.99 -9.76
C ARG A 131 -9.15 3.76 -9.31
N ALA A 132 -9.41 3.82 -8.02
CA ALA A 132 -10.75 3.68 -7.45
C ALA A 132 -11.69 4.79 -7.95
N ARG A 133 -11.21 6.02 -8.03
CA ARG A 133 -11.98 7.14 -8.55
C ARG A 133 -12.35 6.96 -10.04
N GLU A 134 -11.42 6.43 -10.82
CA GLU A 134 -11.59 6.26 -12.27
C GLU A 134 -12.33 4.98 -12.65
N ASN A 135 -12.35 3.98 -11.76
CA ASN A 135 -12.94 2.67 -12.03
C ASN A 135 -13.81 2.20 -10.85
N PRO A 136 -15.15 2.30 -10.95
CA PRO A 136 -16.05 1.86 -9.89
C PRO A 136 -15.94 0.37 -9.55
N ASP A 137 -15.57 -0.48 -10.50
CA ASP A 137 -15.36 -1.91 -10.23
C ASP A 137 -14.18 -2.15 -9.31
N PHE A 138 -13.15 -1.31 -9.40
CA PHE A 138 -12.00 -1.39 -8.50
C PHE A 138 -12.38 -1.03 -7.06
N ILE A 139 -13.33 -0.12 -6.86
CA ILE A 139 -13.86 0.18 -5.52
C ILE A 139 -14.45 -1.07 -4.87
N LYS A 140 -15.16 -1.88 -5.63
CA LYS A 140 -15.74 -3.13 -5.13
C LYS A 140 -14.69 -4.19 -4.79
N GLU A 141 -13.57 -4.18 -5.48
CA GLU A 141 -12.43 -5.04 -5.13
C GLU A 141 -11.76 -4.61 -3.83
N LEU A 142 -11.61 -3.30 -3.65
CA LEU A 142 -11.01 -2.74 -2.44
C LEU A 142 -11.91 -2.95 -1.21
N TRP A 143 -13.20 -2.71 -1.36
CA TRP A 143 -14.17 -2.76 -0.28
C TRP A 143 -15.44 -3.52 -0.70
N PRO A 144 -15.37 -4.86 -0.78
CA PRO A 144 -16.48 -5.66 -1.31
C PRO A 144 -17.72 -5.66 -0.43
N TYR A 145 -17.60 -5.28 0.83
CA TYR A 145 -18.70 -5.27 1.79
C TYR A 145 -19.32 -3.89 2.00
N ASN A 146 -18.98 -2.97 1.16
CA ASN A 146 -19.46 -1.59 1.30
C ASN A 146 -20.75 -1.35 0.50
#